data_83fc8b3473c2b7cb2032226b6f391783
#
_entry.id   83fc8b3473c2b7cb2032226b6f391783
#
_cell.length_a   1.000
_cell.length_b   1.000
_cell.length_c   1.000
_cell.angle_alpha   90.00
_cell.angle_beta   90.00
_cell.angle_gamma   90.00
#
_symmetry.space_group_name_H-M   'P 1'
#
loop_
_entity.id
_entity.type
_entity.pdbx_description
1 polymer ?
#
loop_
_entity_poly.entity_id
_entity_poly.type
_entity_poly.pdbx_seq_one_letter_code
_entity_poly.pdbx_strand_id
1 'polypeptide(L)'
;MKTDPNLLDLFIHWELKTPDKPFLNEPVSGEYKTITWGEAGNQVRKMANYLVSLSLPPKSHIAILGKNSAHWIMADLAIMMSGHVSIPLYPNLTSEQLNLILEHSESNLLFIGKLDQFEELKKGIPENMPCISFPFYPHPGYPTWDDLIADQEGGEFSPRNNDDLYCILYTSGTTGTPKGVMHTFGNFAFALKGIKEVVNLKNETFFSYLPLCHVAEKMVIESASLLSGGAVFFAESIDTFAKDLAYSKPTLFLAVPRIWTKFQESILAKLPQSRLNLLLSIPIINTILKKSIKKKLGLTRARIIFSGAAPISTSLLEWFKKLGIHIQEAYGMTENLSYSHFNRPGAIRIGSVGQALPRCEVKISEQSEVLVKSEATMKGYFKDQEQTNEMITSDGFLKTGDEGRIDEEGFLYITGRVKDIFKTSKGKYIAPAPIEKMIMSYELVSQTCVVGSGLPQPIALITIPGKGTDIQENVIDHFKTILEESNEKLAAHEQLRKIVLFRQEWTVRDILTPSLKIKRRSVEAIYGARFESWYEDAEDVIFG
;
A
#
# COMPACT_ATOMS: atom_id res chain seq x y z
N MET A 1 -13.91 -33.07 -3.19
CA MET A 1 -13.16 -32.24 -2.23
C MET A 1 -13.95 -30.95 -2.11
N LYS A 2 -14.30 -30.48 -0.91
CA LYS A 2 -14.85 -29.12 -0.77
C LYS A 2 -13.73 -28.16 -1.14
N THR A 3 -13.90 -27.40 -2.20
CA THR A 3 -12.99 -26.28 -2.54
C THR A 3 -12.97 -25.29 -1.40
N ASP A 4 -11.81 -24.68 -1.12
CA ASP A 4 -11.72 -23.59 -0.16
C ASP A 4 -12.67 -22.46 -0.60
N PRO A 5 -13.40 -21.81 0.34
CA PRO A 5 -14.35 -20.76 0.01
C PRO A 5 -13.63 -19.56 -0.63
N ASN A 6 -14.16 -19.05 -1.71
CA ASN A 6 -13.70 -17.81 -2.33
C ASN A 6 -14.29 -16.57 -1.63
N LEU A 7 -13.91 -15.38 -2.07
CA LEU A 7 -14.35 -14.12 -1.45
C LEU A 7 -15.88 -13.95 -1.43
N LEU A 8 -16.54 -14.31 -2.51
CA LEU A 8 -18.00 -14.20 -2.61
C LEU A 8 -18.71 -15.19 -1.68
N ASP A 9 -18.20 -16.42 -1.55
CA ASP A 9 -18.71 -17.42 -0.61
C ASP A 9 -18.59 -16.92 0.84
N LEU A 10 -17.47 -16.27 1.17
CA LEU A 10 -17.25 -15.67 2.51
C LEU A 10 -18.24 -14.54 2.77
N PHE A 11 -18.48 -13.65 1.78
CA PHE A 11 -19.46 -12.57 1.91
C PHE A 11 -20.86 -13.12 2.17
N ILE A 12 -21.34 -14.04 1.34
CA ILE A 12 -22.65 -14.68 1.48
C ILE A 12 -22.78 -15.40 2.83
N HIS A 13 -21.71 -16.05 3.29
CA HIS A 13 -21.70 -16.69 4.60
C HIS A 13 -22.01 -15.71 5.75
N TRP A 14 -21.40 -14.52 5.75
CA TRP A 14 -21.63 -13.56 6.82
C TRP A 14 -22.94 -12.79 6.67
N GLU A 15 -23.36 -12.49 5.45
CA GLU A 15 -24.70 -11.96 5.15
C GLU A 15 -25.79 -12.82 5.81
N LEU A 16 -25.70 -14.14 5.66
CA LEU A 16 -26.69 -15.08 6.21
C LEU A 16 -26.51 -15.34 7.71
N LYS A 17 -25.28 -15.38 8.20
CA LYS A 17 -24.97 -15.77 9.56
C LYS A 17 -25.12 -14.64 10.58
N THR A 18 -24.81 -13.42 10.19
CA THR A 18 -24.80 -12.26 11.07
C THR A 18 -25.36 -11.00 10.39
N PRO A 19 -26.58 -11.03 9.84
CA PRO A 19 -27.16 -9.95 9.04
C PRO A 19 -27.19 -8.61 9.77
N ASP A 20 -27.45 -8.62 11.07
CA ASP A 20 -27.62 -7.40 11.88
C ASP A 20 -26.30 -6.82 12.43
N LYS A 21 -25.16 -7.50 12.21
CA LYS A 21 -23.88 -6.97 12.67
C LYS A 21 -23.34 -5.89 11.74
N PRO A 22 -22.68 -4.83 12.30
CA PRO A 22 -21.96 -3.84 11.51
C PRO A 22 -20.92 -4.48 10.60
N PHE A 23 -20.92 -4.08 9.33
CA PHE A 23 -19.91 -4.45 8.35
C PHE A 23 -19.11 -3.23 7.92
N LEU A 24 -19.75 -2.21 7.33
CA LEU A 24 -19.08 -1.04 6.79
C LEU A 24 -19.50 0.20 7.59
N ASN A 25 -18.52 0.96 8.09
CA ASN A 25 -18.74 2.15 8.91
C ASN A 25 -18.03 3.33 8.26
N GLU A 26 -18.79 4.19 7.61
CA GLU A 26 -18.26 5.31 6.84
C GLU A 26 -18.60 6.64 7.50
N PRO A 27 -17.62 7.51 7.79
CA PRO A 27 -17.88 8.88 8.22
C PRO A 27 -18.28 9.73 7.02
N VAL A 28 -19.43 10.37 7.14
CA VAL A 28 -19.98 11.33 6.15
C VAL A 28 -20.32 12.61 6.88
N SER A 29 -19.64 13.70 6.56
CA SER A 29 -19.78 15.00 7.26
C SER A 29 -19.59 14.90 8.78
N GLY A 30 -18.66 14.06 9.21
CA GLY A 30 -18.30 13.84 10.62
C GLY A 30 -19.19 12.87 11.38
N GLU A 31 -20.25 12.33 10.77
CA GLU A 31 -21.15 11.32 11.34
C GLU A 31 -20.91 9.96 10.70
N TYR A 32 -20.88 8.89 11.53
CA TYR A 32 -20.71 7.53 11.02
C TYR A 32 -22.03 6.95 10.50
N LYS A 33 -22.04 6.57 9.23
CA LYS A 33 -23.10 5.76 8.61
C LYS A 33 -22.63 4.30 8.69
N THR A 34 -23.45 3.47 9.31
CA THR A 34 -23.18 2.03 9.46
C THR A 34 -24.08 1.25 8.51
N ILE A 35 -23.49 0.33 7.76
CA ILE A 35 -24.17 -0.63 6.90
C ILE A 35 -23.88 -2.01 7.51
N THR A 36 -24.93 -2.74 7.83
CA THR A 36 -24.83 -4.11 8.36
C THR A 36 -24.52 -5.13 7.24
N TRP A 37 -24.17 -6.36 7.62
CA TRP A 37 -23.95 -7.44 6.64
C TRP A 37 -25.19 -7.72 5.78
N GLY A 38 -26.38 -7.71 6.39
CA GLY A 38 -27.64 -7.93 5.67
C GLY A 38 -28.00 -6.77 4.75
N GLU A 39 -27.83 -5.51 5.21
CA GLU A 39 -28.05 -4.35 4.36
C GLU A 39 -27.09 -4.30 3.17
N ALA A 40 -25.79 -4.58 3.41
CA ALA A 40 -24.80 -4.69 2.34
C ALA A 40 -25.17 -5.82 1.36
N GLY A 41 -25.59 -6.99 1.86
CA GLY A 41 -26.03 -8.12 1.04
C GLY A 41 -27.20 -7.76 0.13
N ASN A 42 -28.22 -7.13 0.70
CA ASN A 42 -29.38 -6.68 -0.07
C ASN A 42 -29.00 -5.68 -1.18
N GLN A 43 -28.19 -4.67 -0.85
CA GLN A 43 -27.77 -3.65 -1.82
C GLN A 43 -26.85 -4.24 -2.91
N VAL A 44 -25.91 -5.10 -2.53
CA VAL A 44 -25.00 -5.78 -3.47
C VAL A 44 -25.78 -6.66 -4.45
N ARG A 45 -26.77 -7.44 -3.98
CA ARG A 45 -27.61 -8.28 -4.83
C ARG A 45 -28.43 -7.45 -5.82
N LYS A 46 -29.03 -6.37 -5.37
CA LYS A 46 -29.79 -5.44 -6.21
C LYS A 46 -28.91 -4.82 -7.30
N MET A 47 -27.71 -4.33 -6.93
CA MET A 47 -26.78 -3.75 -7.90
C MET A 47 -26.24 -4.82 -8.86
N ALA A 48 -25.94 -6.04 -8.38
CA ALA A 48 -25.54 -7.12 -9.24
C ALA A 48 -26.63 -7.49 -10.25
N ASN A 49 -27.91 -7.50 -9.84
CA ASN A 49 -29.05 -7.71 -10.73
C ASN A 49 -29.17 -6.59 -11.77
N TYR A 50 -28.98 -5.33 -11.36
CA TYR A 50 -28.90 -4.21 -12.29
C TYR A 50 -27.79 -4.40 -13.33
N LEU A 51 -26.56 -4.76 -12.89
CA LEU A 51 -25.45 -5.02 -13.82
C LEU A 51 -25.76 -6.14 -14.82
N VAL A 52 -26.43 -7.20 -14.39
CA VAL A 52 -26.92 -8.29 -15.29
C VAL A 52 -27.93 -7.76 -16.29
N SER A 53 -28.86 -6.88 -15.86
CA SER A 53 -29.90 -6.29 -16.74
C SER A 53 -29.34 -5.44 -17.87
N LEU A 54 -28.12 -4.90 -17.71
CA LEU A 54 -27.43 -4.13 -18.76
C LEU A 54 -27.02 -4.99 -19.96
N SER A 55 -27.14 -6.31 -19.86
CA SER A 55 -26.78 -7.26 -20.93
C SER A 55 -25.37 -7.07 -21.49
N LEU A 56 -24.42 -6.67 -20.63
CA LEU A 56 -23.01 -6.57 -21.00
C LEU A 56 -22.48 -7.95 -21.43
N PRO A 57 -21.47 -8.00 -22.30
CA PRO A 57 -20.82 -9.27 -22.63
C PRO A 57 -20.37 -10.03 -21.37
N PRO A 58 -20.41 -11.36 -21.35
CA PRO A 58 -19.94 -12.14 -20.21
C PRO A 58 -18.49 -11.77 -19.82
N LYS A 59 -18.23 -11.65 -18.51
CA LYS A 59 -16.91 -11.29 -17.98
C LYS A 59 -16.43 -9.88 -18.40
N SER A 60 -17.36 -8.96 -18.69
CA SER A 60 -17.03 -7.56 -18.94
C SER A 60 -16.21 -6.96 -17.80
N HIS A 61 -15.33 -6.02 -18.14
CA HIS A 61 -14.54 -5.29 -17.18
C HIS A 61 -15.31 -4.07 -16.67
N ILE A 62 -15.40 -3.92 -15.36
CA ILE A 62 -16.10 -2.80 -14.72
C ILE A 62 -15.12 -2.08 -13.81
N ALA A 63 -14.90 -0.79 -14.06
CA ALA A 63 -13.96 0.01 -13.32
C ALA A 63 -14.58 0.63 -12.06
N ILE A 64 -13.76 0.81 -11.02
CA ILE A 64 -14.12 1.51 -9.77
C ILE A 64 -13.09 2.61 -9.54
N LEU A 65 -13.53 3.87 -9.59
CA LEU A 65 -12.71 5.06 -9.38
C LEU A 65 -13.19 5.81 -8.14
N GLY A 66 -12.40 5.82 -7.08
CA GLY A 66 -12.74 6.56 -5.86
C GLY A 66 -11.83 6.24 -4.69
N LYS A 67 -11.84 7.15 -3.70
CA LYS A 67 -11.27 6.89 -2.39
C LYS A 67 -12.08 5.83 -1.66
N ASN A 68 -11.50 5.26 -0.62
CA ASN A 68 -12.14 4.24 0.20
C ASN A 68 -13.50 4.70 0.75
N SER A 69 -14.51 3.86 0.57
CA SER A 69 -15.88 4.07 1.00
C SER A 69 -16.63 2.74 1.11
N ALA A 70 -17.76 2.73 1.77
CA ALA A 70 -18.61 1.54 1.87
C ALA A 70 -19.06 1.05 0.49
N HIS A 71 -19.50 1.98 -0.36
CA HIS A 71 -19.96 1.66 -1.71
C HIS A 71 -18.84 1.19 -2.64
N TRP A 72 -17.58 1.53 -2.34
CA TRP A 72 -16.45 0.99 -3.08
C TRP A 72 -16.36 -0.54 -2.90
N ILE A 73 -16.42 -1.03 -1.66
CA ILE A 73 -16.41 -2.48 -1.36
C ILE A 73 -17.69 -3.15 -1.89
N MET A 74 -18.85 -2.51 -1.71
CA MET A 74 -20.10 -3.08 -2.23
C MET A 74 -20.13 -3.15 -3.77
N ALA A 75 -19.54 -2.18 -4.47
CA ALA A 75 -19.40 -2.20 -5.92
C ALA A 75 -18.52 -3.37 -6.39
N ASP A 76 -17.39 -3.57 -5.73
CA ASP A 76 -16.50 -4.69 -6.03
C ASP A 76 -17.21 -6.06 -5.83
N LEU A 77 -17.96 -6.19 -4.72
CA LEU A 77 -18.80 -7.38 -4.46
C LEU A 77 -19.92 -7.56 -5.49
N ALA A 78 -20.56 -6.48 -5.94
CA ALA A 78 -21.61 -6.55 -6.95
C ALA A 78 -21.05 -6.95 -8.33
N ILE A 79 -19.86 -6.46 -8.69
CA ILE A 79 -19.14 -6.87 -9.90
C ILE A 79 -18.79 -8.36 -9.85
N MET A 80 -18.27 -8.86 -8.72
CA MET A 80 -18.01 -10.28 -8.52
C MET A 80 -19.27 -11.11 -8.68
N MET A 81 -20.36 -10.69 -8.03
CA MET A 81 -21.63 -11.42 -7.99
C MET A 81 -22.31 -11.46 -9.36
N SER A 82 -22.26 -10.38 -10.14
CA SER A 82 -22.82 -10.29 -11.48
C SER A 82 -22.02 -11.05 -12.56
N GLY A 83 -20.87 -11.63 -12.22
CA GLY A 83 -20.07 -12.41 -13.16
C GLY A 83 -19.07 -11.61 -13.97
N HIS A 84 -18.83 -10.36 -13.61
CA HIS A 84 -17.90 -9.45 -14.27
C HIS A 84 -16.54 -9.41 -13.57
N VAL A 85 -15.59 -8.66 -14.13
CA VAL A 85 -14.22 -8.51 -13.66
C VAL A 85 -14.01 -7.09 -13.14
N SER A 86 -13.48 -6.97 -11.94
CA SER A 86 -13.23 -5.68 -11.29
C SER A 86 -11.93 -5.04 -11.77
N ILE A 87 -11.99 -3.74 -12.09
CA ILE A 87 -10.84 -2.89 -12.46
C ILE A 87 -10.71 -1.75 -11.46
N PRO A 88 -10.08 -1.99 -10.30
CA PRO A 88 -9.87 -0.97 -9.28
C PRO A 88 -8.87 0.09 -9.73
N LEU A 89 -9.24 1.38 -9.65
CA LEU A 89 -8.43 2.50 -10.12
C LEU A 89 -7.99 3.41 -8.96
N TYR A 90 -6.80 3.96 -9.07
CA TYR A 90 -6.30 4.94 -8.09
C TYR A 90 -7.07 6.27 -8.21
N PRO A 91 -7.50 6.86 -7.08
CA PRO A 91 -8.28 8.10 -7.07
C PRO A 91 -7.45 9.36 -7.41
N ASN A 92 -6.13 9.23 -7.52
CA ASN A 92 -5.19 10.32 -7.77
C ASN A 92 -4.44 10.16 -9.11
N LEU A 93 -5.05 9.49 -10.09
CA LEU A 93 -4.58 9.45 -11.46
C LEU A 93 -4.69 10.83 -12.11
N THR A 94 -3.94 11.08 -13.19
CA THR A 94 -4.26 12.18 -14.11
C THR A 94 -5.36 11.75 -15.08
N SER A 95 -5.99 12.71 -15.75
CA SER A 95 -7.00 12.43 -16.79
C SER A 95 -6.44 11.54 -17.91
N GLU A 96 -5.21 11.76 -18.33
CA GLU A 96 -4.53 10.98 -19.37
C GLU A 96 -4.29 9.54 -18.90
N GLN A 97 -3.85 9.37 -17.65
CA GLN A 97 -3.65 8.04 -17.06
C GLN A 97 -4.97 7.29 -16.90
N LEU A 98 -6.02 7.99 -16.47
CA LEU A 98 -7.35 7.41 -16.36
C LEU A 98 -7.85 6.92 -17.71
N ASN A 99 -7.78 7.77 -18.75
CA ASN A 99 -8.18 7.41 -20.11
C ASN A 99 -7.40 6.18 -20.60
N LEU A 100 -6.07 6.23 -20.50
CA LEU A 100 -5.20 5.12 -20.91
C LEU A 100 -5.57 3.79 -20.25
N ILE A 101 -5.87 3.81 -18.93
CA ILE A 101 -6.23 2.58 -18.23
C ILE A 101 -7.63 2.10 -18.61
N LEU A 102 -8.61 2.99 -18.75
CA LEU A 102 -9.97 2.63 -19.16
C LEU A 102 -10.00 2.01 -20.55
N GLU A 103 -9.24 2.57 -21.50
CA GLU A 103 -9.09 2.02 -22.86
C GLU A 103 -8.32 0.70 -22.85
N HIS A 104 -7.16 0.64 -22.20
CA HIS A 104 -6.35 -0.59 -22.14
C HIS A 104 -7.11 -1.74 -21.48
N SER A 105 -7.82 -1.45 -20.39
CA SER A 105 -8.62 -2.44 -19.65
C SER A 105 -9.89 -2.84 -20.39
N GLU A 106 -10.28 -2.15 -21.46
CA GLU A 106 -11.57 -2.36 -22.16
C GLU A 106 -12.76 -2.28 -21.19
N SER A 107 -12.73 -1.29 -20.28
CA SER A 107 -13.80 -1.14 -19.30
C SER A 107 -15.12 -0.73 -19.94
N ASN A 108 -16.20 -1.43 -19.60
CA ASN A 108 -17.53 -1.24 -20.17
C ASN A 108 -18.42 -0.33 -19.30
N LEU A 109 -18.05 -0.13 -18.03
CA LEU A 109 -18.78 0.69 -17.07
C LEU A 109 -17.81 1.20 -16.00
N LEU A 110 -18.09 2.38 -15.44
CA LEU A 110 -17.31 3.01 -14.40
C LEU A 110 -18.18 3.38 -13.20
N PHE A 111 -17.85 2.84 -12.01
CA PHE A 111 -18.33 3.37 -10.73
C PHE A 111 -17.47 4.54 -10.30
N ILE A 112 -18.11 5.65 -9.90
CA ILE A 112 -17.45 6.88 -9.48
C ILE A 112 -17.80 7.18 -8.01
N GLY A 113 -16.78 7.16 -7.16
CA GLY A 113 -16.91 7.41 -5.73
C GLY A 113 -16.36 8.76 -5.30
N LYS A 114 -15.89 8.82 -4.05
CA LYS A 114 -15.29 10.00 -3.44
C LYS A 114 -14.01 10.42 -4.13
N LEU A 115 -13.96 11.64 -4.66
CA LEU A 115 -12.81 12.20 -5.38
C LEU A 115 -12.59 13.67 -5.00
N ASP A 116 -11.33 14.12 -4.92
CA ASP A 116 -11.02 15.53 -4.60
C ASP A 116 -11.06 16.43 -5.84
N GLN A 117 -10.78 15.90 -7.04
CA GLN A 117 -10.60 16.66 -8.29
C GLN A 117 -11.38 16.01 -9.44
N PHE A 118 -12.68 15.78 -9.23
CA PHE A 118 -13.51 15.06 -10.20
C PHE A 118 -13.55 15.75 -11.57
N GLU A 119 -13.71 17.09 -11.61
CA GLU A 119 -13.82 17.84 -12.88
C GLU A 119 -12.56 17.71 -13.75
N GLU A 120 -11.39 17.51 -13.15
CA GLU A 120 -10.16 17.26 -13.90
C GLU A 120 -10.11 15.80 -14.38
N LEU A 121 -10.42 14.86 -13.50
CA LEU A 121 -10.43 13.43 -13.83
C LEU A 121 -11.50 13.08 -14.88
N LYS A 122 -12.65 13.77 -14.86
CA LYS A 122 -13.75 13.56 -15.80
C LYS A 122 -13.31 13.70 -17.27
N LYS A 123 -12.34 14.54 -17.57
CA LYS A 123 -11.79 14.71 -18.93
C LYS A 123 -11.15 13.43 -19.48
N GLY A 124 -10.74 12.50 -18.61
CA GLY A 124 -10.19 11.21 -18.99
C GLY A 124 -11.23 10.09 -19.13
N ILE A 125 -12.50 10.35 -18.84
CA ILE A 125 -13.57 9.37 -19.01
C ILE A 125 -14.06 9.44 -20.46
N PRO A 126 -14.09 8.31 -21.22
CA PRO A 126 -14.65 8.28 -22.56
C PRO A 126 -16.11 8.77 -22.59
N GLU A 127 -16.48 9.58 -23.59
CA GLU A 127 -17.80 10.25 -23.67
C GLU A 127 -18.99 9.29 -23.57
N ASN A 128 -18.88 8.09 -24.15
CA ASN A 128 -19.97 7.11 -24.18
C ASN A 128 -19.87 6.06 -23.05
N MET A 129 -18.99 6.23 -22.08
CA MET A 129 -18.83 5.28 -21.00
C MET A 129 -19.96 5.41 -19.98
N PRO A 130 -20.76 4.37 -19.74
CA PRO A 130 -21.75 4.38 -18.68
C PRO A 130 -21.07 4.58 -17.32
N CYS A 131 -21.57 5.53 -16.53
CA CYS A 131 -21.04 5.84 -15.21
C CYS A 131 -22.13 5.77 -14.15
N ILE A 132 -21.79 5.29 -12.96
CA ILE A 132 -22.67 5.20 -11.79
C ILE A 132 -21.98 5.90 -10.62
N SER A 133 -22.60 6.90 -10.00
CA SER A 133 -22.03 7.57 -8.85
C SER A 133 -22.46 6.95 -7.53
N PHE A 134 -21.58 7.00 -6.51
CA PHE A 134 -21.94 6.54 -5.17
C PHE A 134 -22.83 7.56 -4.45
N PRO A 135 -23.83 7.11 -3.64
CA PRO A 135 -24.88 7.98 -3.13
C PRO A 135 -24.38 9.04 -2.15
N PHE A 136 -23.32 8.75 -1.38
CA PHE A 136 -22.72 9.73 -0.46
C PHE A 136 -21.82 10.76 -1.15
N TYR A 137 -21.48 10.51 -2.42
CA TYR A 137 -20.60 11.34 -3.25
C TYR A 137 -21.16 11.44 -4.67
N PRO A 138 -22.39 12.02 -4.82
CA PRO A 138 -23.04 12.09 -6.12
C PRO A 138 -22.30 13.06 -7.04
N HIS A 139 -22.13 12.65 -8.30
CA HIS A 139 -21.53 13.48 -9.34
C HIS A 139 -22.59 13.90 -10.36
N PRO A 140 -22.75 15.21 -10.63
CA PRO A 140 -23.78 15.70 -11.54
C PRO A 140 -23.71 15.07 -12.92
N GLY A 141 -24.87 14.64 -13.43
CA GLY A 141 -25.00 14.03 -14.76
C GLY A 141 -24.86 12.51 -14.79
N TYR A 142 -24.62 11.87 -13.66
CA TYR A 142 -24.58 10.41 -13.55
C TYR A 142 -25.65 9.91 -12.57
N PRO A 143 -26.35 8.79 -12.88
CA PRO A 143 -27.27 8.17 -11.95
C PRO A 143 -26.53 7.72 -10.68
N THR A 144 -27.23 7.78 -9.55
CA THR A 144 -26.65 7.30 -8.29
C THR A 144 -26.94 5.82 -8.11
N TRP A 145 -26.11 5.16 -7.29
CA TRP A 145 -26.32 3.78 -6.86
C TRP A 145 -27.74 3.55 -6.36
N ASP A 146 -28.24 4.42 -5.47
CA ASP A 146 -29.56 4.29 -4.85
C ASP A 146 -30.70 4.40 -5.87
N ASP A 147 -30.59 5.31 -6.85
CA ASP A 147 -31.58 5.46 -7.92
C ASP A 147 -31.72 4.17 -8.73
N LEU A 148 -30.60 3.50 -9.02
CA LEU A 148 -30.57 2.33 -9.88
C LEU A 148 -31.04 1.04 -9.17
N ILE A 149 -30.88 0.96 -7.85
CA ILE A 149 -31.30 -0.21 -7.08
C ILE A 149 -32.72 -0.09 -6.51
N ALA A 150 -33.35 1.09 -6.59
CA ALA A 150 -34.65 1.35 -5.96
C ALA A 150 -35.71 0.33 -6.38
N ASP A 151 -35.82 0.07 -7.69
CA ASP A 151 -36.81 -0.84 -8.29
C ASP A 151 -36.24 -2.24 -8.59
N GLN A 152 -35.01 -2.52 -8.13
CA GLN A 152 -34.41 -3.84 -8.33
C GLN A 152 -34.78 -4.82 -7.21
N GLU A 153 -35.03 -6.04 -7.59
CA GLU A 153 -35.10 -7.18 -6.65
C GLU A 153 -33.73 -7.82 -6.50
N GLY A 154 -33.47 -8.43 -5.33
CA GLY A 154 -32.25 -9.20 -5.13
C GLY A 154 -32.34 -10.55 -5.86
N GLY A 155 -31.38 -10.83 -6.74
CA GLY A 155 -31.32 -12.09 -7.47
C GLY A 155 -30.51 -13.18 -6.76
N GLU A 156 -30.68 -14.43 -7.25
CA GLU A 156 -29.74 -15.52 -6.98
C GLU A 156 -28.68 -15.54 -8.08
N PHE A 157 -27.43 -15.75 -7.71
CA PHE A 157 -26.29 -15.71 -8.63
C PHE A 157 -25.53 -17.03 -8.61
N SER A 158 -24.97 -17.38 -9.78
CA SER A 158 -24.15 -18.58 -9.90
C SER A 158 -22.84 -18.45 -9.12
N PRO A 159 -22.40 -19.52 -8.44
CA PRO A 159 -21.11 -19.55 -7.78
C PRO A 159 -19.96 -19.23 -8.75
N ARG A 160 -18.94 -18.54 -8.26
CA ARG A 160 -17.72 -18.28 -9.04
C ARG A 160 -16.74 -19.44 -8.90
N ASN A 161 -16.09 -19.79 -10.01
CA ASN A 161 -15.06 -20.82 -10.00
C ASN A 161 -13.71 -20.19 -9.62
N ASN A 162 -12.82 -20.99 -9.05
CA ASN A 162 -11.47 -20.53 -8.68
C ASN A 162 -10.65 -20.05 -9.89
N ASP A 163 -10.89 -20.60 -11.08
CA ASP A 163 -10.20 -20.20 -12.32
C ASP A 163 -10.77 -18.94 -12.97
N ASP A 164 -11.94 -18.46 -12.51
CA ASP A 164 -12.51 -17.23 -13.02
C ASP A 164 -11.65 -16.05 -12.63
N LEU A 165 -11.44 -15.12 -13.58
CA LEU A 165 -10.76 -13.86 -13.32
C LEU A 165 -11.63 -13.02 -12.38
N TYR A 166 -11.02 -12.58 -11.28
CA TYR A 166 -11.67 -11.72 -10.30
C TYR A 166 -11.40 -10.25 -10.58
N CYS A 167 -10.13 -9.87 -10.68
CA CYS A 167 -9.76 -8.48 -10.88
C CYS A 167 -8.48 -8.32 -11.70
N ILE A 168 -8.31 -7.12 -12.24
CA ILE A 168 -7.07 -6.66 -12.87
C ILE A 168 -6.58 -5.43 -12.09
N LEU A 169 -5.48 -5.58 -11.35
CA LEU A 169 -4.89 -4.53 -10.54
C LEU A 169 -3.83 -3.78 -11.34
N TYR A 170 -4.07 -2.50 -11.61
CA TYR A 170 -3.11 -1.70 -12.34
C TYR A 170 -1.98 -1.19 -11.46
N THR A 171 -0.75 -1.41 -11.89
CA THR A 171 0.47 -0.90 -11.23
C THR A 171 1.15 0.13 -12.12
N SER A 172 1.81 1.12 -11.51
CA SER A 172 2.68 2.04 -12.23
C SER A 172 3.94 1.29 -12.67
N GLY A 173 3.97 0.80 -13.89
CA GLY A 173 5.16 0.15 -14.44
C GLY A 173 6.38 1.07 -14.41
N THR A 174 7.57 0.48 -14.28
CA THR A 174 8.85 1.21 -14.36
C THR A 174 9.06 1.89 -15.71
N THR A 175 8.30 1.49 -16.74
CA THR A 175 8.34 2.03 -18.12
C THR A 175 7.38 3.20 -18.33
N GLY A 176 6.57 3.59 -17.34
CA GLY A 176 5.56 4.65 -17.46
C GLY A 176 4.19 4.16 -17.95
N THR A 177 4.11 3.02 -18.65
CA THR A 177 2.85 2.42 -19.07
C THR A 177 2.27 1.58 -17.94
N PRO A 178 1.00 1.80 -17.51
CA PRO A 178 0.37 0.98 -16.49
C PRO A 178 0.26 -0.49 -16.90
N LYS A 179 0.56 -1.41 -15.98
CA LYS A 179 0.47 -2.86 -16.20
C LYS A 179 -0.71 -3.42 -15.43
N GLY A 180 -1.58 -4.15 -16.09
CA GLY A 180 -2.72 -4.81 -15.46
C GLY A 180 -2.37 -6.21 -14.96
N VAL A 181 -2.28 -6.40 -13.65
CA VAL A 181 -1.97 -7.68 -13.01
C VAL A 181 -3.26 -8.46 -12.82
N MET A 182 -3.40 -9.61 -13.48
CA MET A 182 -4.59 -10.45 -13.46
C MET A 182 -4.59 -11.44 -12.28
N HIS A 183 -5.65 -11.41 -11.47
CA HIS A 183 -5.85 -12.37 -10.39
C HIS A 183 -7.18 -13.08 -10.49
N THR A 184 -7.17 -14.39 -10.20
CA THR A 184 -8.34 -15.25 -10.13
C THR A 184 -8.90 -15.33 -8.71
N PHE A 185 -10.13 -15.83 -8.57
CA PHE A 185 -10.70 -16.14 -7.25
C PHE A 185 -9.84 -17.17 -6.50
N GLY A 186 -9.23 -18.12 -7.20
CA GLY A 186 -8.35 -19.13 -6.62
C GLY A 186 -7.08 -18.56 -6.02
N ASN A 187 -6.46 -17.55 -6.66
CA ASN A 187 -5.29 -16.87 -6.09
C ASN A 187 -5.62 -16.27 -4.71
N PHE A 188 -6.79 -15.60 -4.60
CA PHE A 188 -7.24 -15.01 -3.33
C PHE A 188 -7.60 -16.09 -2.30
N ALA A 189 -8.34 -17.13 -2.68
CA ALA A 189 -8.70 -18.23 -1.77
C ALA A 189 -7.45 -18.90 -1.17
N PHE A 190 -6.44 -19.18 -2.01
CA PHE A 190 -5.15 -19.71 -1.56
C PHE A 190 -4.45 -18.78 -0.57
N ALA A 191 -4.33 -17.49 -0.90
CA ALA A 191 -3.66 -16.51 -0.03
C ALA A 191 -4.39 -16.38 1.32
N LEU A 192 -5.72 -16.28 1.31
CA LEU A 192 -6.53 -16.18 2.53
C LEU A 192 -6.43 -17.43 3.41
N LYS A 193 -6.39 -18.62 2.81
CA LYS A 193 -6.16 -19.86 3.55
C LYS A 193 -4.82 -19.83 4.28
N GLY A 194 -3.75 -19.42 3.59
CA GLY A 194 -2.41 -19.33 4.20
C GLY A 194 -2.33 -18.28 5.28
N ILE A 195 -2.97 -17.11 5.12
CA ILE A 195 -3.05 -16.08 6.15
C ILE A 195 -3.78 -16.61 7.39
N LYS A 196 -4.89 -17.33 7.23
CA LYS A 196 -5.65 -17.92 8.33
C LYS A 196 -4.83 -18.90 9.18
N GLU A 197 -3.84 -19.57 8.58
CA GLU A 197 -2.96 -20.50 9.30
C GLU A 197 -1.95 -19.80 10.21
N VAL A 198 -1.53 -18.57 9.85
CA VAL A 198 -0.51 -17.81 10.60
C VAL A 198 -1.10 -16.71 11.47
N VAL A 199 -2.32 -16.26 11.17
CA VAL A 199 -3.00 -15.17 11.86
C VAL A 199 -4.40 -15.64 12.26
N ASN A 200 -4.65 -15.70 13.58
CA ASN A 200 -5.98 -16.05 14.10
C ASN A 200 -6.92 -14.84 13.99
N LEU A 201 -7.63 -14.73 12.87
CA LEU A 201 -8.60 -13.66 12.59
C LEU A 201 -10.01 -14.08 13.06
N LYS A 202 -10.65 -13.28 13.91
CA LYS A 202 -12.03 -13.49 14.41
C LYS A 202 -12.70 -12.17 14.73
N ASN A 203 -13.76 -11.81 14.00
CA ASN A 203 -14.54 -10.59 14.25
C ASN A 203 -13.65 -9.35 14.43
N GLU A 204 -12.72 -9.15 13.47
CA GLU A 204 -11.75 -8.07 13.56
C GLU A 204 -12.41 -6.70 13.31
N THR A 205 -11.76 -5.68 13.81
CA THR A 205 -12.05 -4.30 13.45
C THR A 205 -10.89 -3.78 12.60
N PHE A 206 -11.19 -3.31 11.40
CA PHE A 206 -10.24 -2.80 10.42
C PHE A 206 -10.39 -1.28 10.28
N PHE A 207 -9.30 -0.61 9.92
CA PHE A 207 -9.31 0.81 9.59
C PHE A 207 -8.76 1.00 8.18
N SER A 208 -9.62 1.40 7.25
CA SER A 208 -9.35 1.54 5.82
C SER A 208 -8.98 2.98 5.47
N TYR A 209 -7.79 3.18 4.92
CA TYR A 209 -7.31 4.50 4.52
C TYR A 209 -6.29 4.49 3.37
N LEU A 210 -5.55 3.39 3.16
CA LEU A 210 -4.74 3.22 1.96
C LEU A 210 -5.66 2.89 0.78
N PRO A 211 -5.30 3.23 -0.47
CA PRO A 211 -6.20 2.99 -1.60
C PRO A 211 -6.62 1.52 -1.72
N LEU A 212 -7.94 1.25 -1.74
CA LEU A 212 -8.49 -0.11 -1.90
C LEU A 212 -8.13 -0.77 -3.24
N CYS A 213 -7.77 0.03 -4.24
CA CYS A 213 -7.20 -0.47 -5.49
C CYS A 213 -5.76 -1.01 -5.33
N HIS A 214 -5.09 -0.74 -4.21
CA HIS A 214 -3.77 -1.30 -3.93
C HIS A 214 -3.90 -2.68 -3.29
N VAL A 215 -3.12 -3.65 -3.77
CA VAL A 215 -3.19 -5.04 -3.34
C VAL A 215 -3.10 -5.23 -1.82
N ALA A 216 -2.27 -4.44 -1.12
CA ALA A 216 -2.12 -4.55 0.33
C ALA A 216 -3.42 -4.18 1.07
N GLU A 217 -4.08 -3.07 0.71
CA GLU A 217 -5.35 -2.66 1.32
C GLU A 217 -6.46 -3.65 0.94
N LYS A 218 -6.51 -4.09 -0.31
CA LYS A 218 -7.48 -5.09 -0.79
C LYS A 218 -7.37 -6.41 -0.02
N MET A 219 -6.15 -6.89 0.22
CA MET A 219 -5.92 -8.12 0.99
C MET A 219 -6.18 -7.94 2.48
N VAL A 220 -5.67 -6.85 3.08
CA VAL A 220 -5.66 -6.66 4.54
C VAL A 220 -7.00 -6.13 5.05
N ILE A 221 -7.72 -5.32 4.27
CA ILE A 221 -8.97 -4.73 4.71
C ILE A 221 -10.16 -5.49 4.11
N GLU A 222 -10.32 -5.46 2.79
CA GLU A 222 -11.47 -6.07 2.14
C GLU A 222 -11.47 -7.59 2.32
N SER A 223 -10.45 -8.28 1.83
CA SER A 223 -10.41 -9.74 1.86
C SER A 223 -10.35 -10.31 3.28
N ALA A 224 -9.59 -9.68 4.19
CA ALA A 224 -9.51 -10.14 5.57
C ALA A 224 -10.77 -9.83 6.38
N SER A 225 -11.55 -8.77 6.05
CA SER A 225 -12.86 -8.53 6.67
C SER A 225 -13.86 -9.63 6.28
N LEU A 226 -13.88 -10.01 5.00
CA LEU A 226 -14.69 -11.14 4.52
C LEU A 226 -14.27 -12.47 5.18
N LEU A 227 -12.96 -12.70 5.34
CA LEU A 227 -12.46 -13.91 5.99
C LEU A 227 -12.87 -14.01 7.47
N SER A 228 -12.84 -12.88 8.19
CA SER A 228 -13.03 -12.84 9.66
C SER A 228 -14.47 -12.54 10.10
N GLY A 229 -15.33 -12.05 9.22
CA GLY A 229 -16.64 -11.48 9.57
C GLY A 229 -16.50 -10.16 10.34
N GLY A 230 -15.43 -9.43 10.09
CA GLY A 230 -15.07 -8.21 10.79
C GLY A 230 -15.74 -6.97 10.24
N ALA A 231 -15.63 -5.87 11.00
CA ALA A 231 -16.15 -4.56 10.63
C ALA A 231 -15.03 -3.66 10.08
N VAL A 232 -15.32 -2.93 8.99
CA VAL A 232 -14.42 -1.96 8.37
C VAL A 232 -14.86 -0.55 8.73
N PHE A 233 -13.93 0.27 9.20
CA PHE A 233 -14.10 1.70 9.43
C PHE A 233 -13.24 2.47 8.43
N PHE A 234 -13.83 3.45 7.76
CA PHE A 234 -13.12 4.25 6.77
C PHE A 234 -12.61 5.55 7.39
N ALA A 235 -11.51 6.07 6.86
CA ALA A 235 -11.07 7.43 7.13
C ALA A 235 -11.89 8.42 6.30
N GLU A 236 -12.37 9.51 6.91
CA GLU A 236 -13.08 10.55 6.16
C GLU A 236 -12.10 11.38 5.31
N SER A 237 -10.96 11.77 5.89
CA SER A 237 -9.93 12.54 5.22
C SER A 237 -8.56 12.37 5.89
N ILE A 238 -7.51 12.96 5.31
CA ILE A 238 -6.19 13.04 5.95
C ILE A 238 -6.25 13.87 7.24
N ASP A 239 -7.07 14.93 7.26
CA ASP A 239 -7.18 15.83 8.41
C ASP A 239 -7.91 15.16 9.60
N THR A 240 -8.86 14.29 9.32
CA THR A 240 -9.63 13.56 10.35
C THR A 240 -9.00 12.22 10.73
N PHE A 241 -7.94 11.79 10.04
CA PHE A 241 -7.31 10.48 10.19
C PHE A 241 -7.10 10.05 11.65
N ALA A 242 -6.49 10.92 12.47
CA ALA A 242 -6.19 10.60 13.86
C ALA A 242 -7.47 10.43 14.71
N LYS A 243 -8.51 11.23 14.43
CA LYS A 243 -9.83 11.14 15.06
C LYS A 243 -10.53 9.84 14.67
N ASP A 244 -10.53 9.52 13.39
CA ASP A 244 -11.20 8.33 12.85
C ASP A 244 -10.52 7.05 13.32
N LEU A 245 -9.19 7.02 13.34
CA LEU A 245 -8.41 5.91 13.89
C LEU A 245 -8.68 5.71 15.40
N ALA A 246 -8.74 6.81 16.16
CA ALA A 246 -9.05 6.75 17.60
C ALA A 246 -10.50 6.29 17.87
N TYR A 247 -11.43 6.57 16.97
CA TYR A 247 -12.80 6.12 17.04
C TYR A 247 -12.93 4.62 16.72
N SER A 248 -12.36 4.18 15.60
CA SER A 248 -12.45 2.79 15.12
C SER A 248 -11.76 1.78 16.05
N LYS A 249 -10.65 2.17 16.70
CA LYS A 249 -9.84 1.30 17.58
C LYS A 249 -9.60 -0.07 16.94
N PRO A 250 -8.91 -0.14 15.81
CA PRO A 250 -8.76 -1.37 15.06
C PRO A 250 -8.06 -2.45 15.89
N THR A 251 -8.43 -3.72 15.64
CA THR A 251 -7.76 -4.88 16.22
C THR A 251 -6.59 -5.34 15.37
N LEU A 252 -6.63 -5.02 14.08
CA LEU A 252 -5.57 -5.20 13.09
C LEU A 252 -5.30 -3.87 12.41
N PHE A 253 -4.04 -3.43 12.39
CA PHE A 253 -3.65 -2.13 11.84
C PHE A 253 -2.44 -2.25 10.91
N LEU A 254 -2.66 -1.94 9.64
CA LEU A 254 -1.60 -1.78 8.64
C LEU A 254 -1.24 -0.30 8.52
N ALA A 255 0.05 0.04 8.61
CA ALA A 255 0.48 1.37 8.22
C ALA A 255 1.80 1.32 7.42
N VAL A 256 1.87 2.18 6.40
CA VAL A 256 3.12 2.39 5.65
C VAL A 256 4.14 3.15 6.52
N PRO A 257 5.46 3.02 6.25
CA PRO A 257 6.52 3.62 7.06
C PRO A 257 6.30 5.11 7.35
N ARG A 258 5.84 5.88 6.36
CA ARG A 258 5.58 7.32 6.53
C ARG A 258 4.56 7.65 7.64
N ILE A 259 3.55 6.81 7.83
CA ILE A 259 2.57 7.00 8.91
C ILE A 259 3.23 6.74 10.27
N TRP A 260 4.09 5.74 10.36
CA TRP A 260 4.87 5.47 11.57
C TRP A 260 5.79 6.64 11.92
N THR A 261 6.49 7.21 10.94
CA THR A 261 7.30 8.42 11.13
C THR A 261 6.45 9.60 11.64
N LYS A 262 5.29 9.87 11.01
CA LYS A 262 4.38 10.93 11.47
C LYS A 262 3.85 10.69 12.89
N PHE A 263 3.62 9.45 13.28
CA PHE A 263 3.25 9.13 14.67
C PHE A 263 4.39 9.44 15.63
N GLN A 264 5.62 9.06 15.30
CA GLN A 264 6.80 9.40 16.09
C GLN A 264 6.95 10.91 16.25
N GLU A 265 6.92 11.66 15.15
CA GLU A 265 7.01 13.14 15.14
C GLU A 265 5.92 13.78 16.02
N SER A 266 4.68 13.31 15.89
CA SER A 266 3.55 13.84 16.67
C SER A 266 3.66 13.57 18.18
N ILE A 267 4.32 12.48 18.56
CA ILE A 267 4.60 12.16 19.96
C ILE A 267 5.75 13.02 20.47
N LEU A 268 6.84 13.13 19.69
CA LEU A 268 8.04 13.90 20.07
C LEU A 268 7.78 15.41 20.13
N ALA A 269 6.91 15.95 19.29
CA ALA A 269 6.45 17.33 19.36
C ALA A 269 5.77 17.69 20.70
N LYS A 270 5.12 16.71 21.35
CA LYS A 270 4.46 16.89 22.66
C LYS A 270 5.33 16.47 23.84
N LEU A 271 6.24 15.53 23.59
CA LEU A 271 7.10 14.92 24.61
C LEU A 271 8.50 14.69 24.03
N PRO A 272 9.43 15.65 24.17
CA PRO A 272 10.79 15.53 23.64
C PRO A 272 11.49 14.24 24.08
N GLN A 273 12.38 13.69 23.25
CA GLN A 273 13.01 12.39 23.42
C GLN A 273 13.67 12.19 24.79
N SER A 274 14.36 13.23 25.31
CA SER A 274 15.00 13.17 26.63
C SER A 274 13.99 12.94 27.77
N ARG A 275 12.85 13.66 27.73
CA ARG A 275 11.76 13.49 28.72
C ARG A 275 11.05 12.15 28.54
N LEU A 276 10.84 11.72 27.29
CA LEU A 276 10.26 10.41 27.00
C LEU A 276 11.12 9.29 27.61
N ASN A 277 12.43 9.32 27.40
CA ASN A 277 13.37 8.35 27.96
C ASN A 277 13.34 8.33 29.50
N LEU A 278 13.33 9.51 30.12
CA LEU A 278 13.23 9.64 31.59
C LEU A 278 11.92 9.02 32.12
N LEU A 279 10.79 9.33 31.50
CA LEU A 279 9.50 8.78 31.94
C LEU A 279 9.38 7.26 31.70
N LEU A 280 9.99 6.75 30.64
CA LEU A 280 10.05 5.32 30.36
C LEU A 280 10.96 4.55 31.33
N SER A 281 11.91 5.20 32.00
CA SER A 281 12.77 4.55 33.02
C SER A 281 12.07 4.32 34.36
N ILE A 282 10.94 5.00 34.62
CA ILE A 282 10.19 4.90 35.88
C ILE A 282 9.06 3.84 35.70
N PRO A 283 9.09 2.69 36.41
CA PRO A 283 8.24 1.53 36.11
C PRO A 283 6.75 1.81 36.06
N ILE A 284 6.18 2.54 37.03
CA ILE A 284 4.75 2.85 37.10
C ILE A 284 4.37 3.84 35.98
N ILE A 285 5.17 4.91 35.83
CA ILE A 285 4.95 5.95 34.81
C ILE A 285 5.07 5.37 33.41
N ASN A 286 6.03 4.49 33.17
CA ASN A 286 6.22 3.77 31.93
C ASN A 286 4.92 3.07 31.48
N THR A 287 4.28 2.32 32.38
CA THR A 287 3.04 1.59 32.07
C THR A 287 1.89 2.53 31.71
N ILE A 288 1.72 3.62 32.47
CA ILE A 288 0.68 4.63 32.24
C ILE A 288 0.93 5.34 30.91
N LEU A 289 2.18 5.74 30.67
CA LEU A 289 2.59 6.45 29.45
C LEU A 289 2.34 5.62 28.20
N LYS A 290 2.77 4.37 28.19
CA LYS A 290 2.54 3.42 27.06
C LYS A 290 1.05 3.25 26.77
N LYS A 291 0.22 3.08 27.80
CA LYS A 291 -1.25 3.01 27.66
C LYS A 291 -1.82 4.31 27.09
N SER A 292 -1.36 5.46 27.58
CA SER A 292 -1.79 6.78 27.10
C SER A 292 -1.43 7.01 25.63
N ILE A 293 -0.20 6.67 25.23
CA ILE A 293 0.26 6.79 23.83
C ILE A 293 -0.59 5.87 22.94
N LYS A 294 -0.73 4.60 23.28
CA LYS A 294 -1.59 3.67 22.52
C LYS A 294 -3.03 4.17 22.38
N LYS A 295 -3.59 4.77 23.44
CA LYS A 295 -4.93 5.35 23.42
C LYS A 295 -5.03 6.53 22.45
N LYS A 296 -4.05 7.44 22.47
CA LYS A 296 -4.01 8.61 21.58
C LYS A 296 -3.82 8.22 20.11
N LEU A 297 -3.07 7.14 19.85
CA LEU A 297 -2.89 6.57 18.53
C LEU A 297 -4.07 5.69 18.06
N GLY A 298 -5.12 5.49 18.88
CA GLY A 298 -6.22 4.59 18.52
C GLY A 298 -5.89 3.09 18.59
N LEU A 299 -4.69 2.71 19.05
CA LEU A 299 -4.16 1.34 18.99
C LEU A 299 -4.40 0.51 20.27
N THR A 300 -5.38 0.89 21.10
CA THR A 300 -5.65 0.20 22.39
C THR A 300 -6.09 -1.24 22.22
N ARG A 301 -6.79 -1.57 21.13
CA ARG A 301 -7.29 -2.91 20.82
C ARG A 301 -6.42 -3.64 19.80
N ALA A 302 -5.44 -2.94 19.20
CA ALA A 302 -4.58 -3.50 18.15
C ALA A 302 -3.70 -4.61 18.73
N ARG A 303 -3.92 -5.83 18.25
CA ARG A 303 -3.16 -7.04 18.58
C ARG A 303 -2.21 -7.46 17.47
N ILE A 304 -2.50 -7.04 16.21
CA ILE A 304 -1.66 -7.22 15.06
C ILE A 304 -1.40 -5.85 14.47
N ILE A 305 -0.15 -5.45 14.46
CA ILE A 305 0.30 -4.14 13.97
C ILE A 305 1.43 -4.40 13.00
N PHE A 306 1.28 -3.96 11.76
CA PHE A 306 2.31 -4.24 10.78
C PHE A 306 2.57 -3.10 9.81
N SER A 307 3.71 -3.18 9.17
CA SER A 307 4.17 -2.27 8.14
C SER A 307 4.55 -3.04 6.88
N GLY A 308 4.28 -2.45 5.73
CA GLY A 308 4.60 -3.05 4.44
C GLY A 308 4.57 -2.02 3.33
N ALA A 309 4.63 -2.49 2.08
CA ALA A 309 4.64 -1.72 0.85
C ALA A 309 5.89 -0.85 0.61
N ALA A 310 6.69 -0.54 1.64
CA ALA A 310 7.98 0.16 1.52
C ALA A 310 8.91 -0.25 2.68
N PRO A 311 10.24 -0.09 2.54
CA PRO A 311 11.19 -0.33 3.62
C PRO A 311 10.94 0.58 4.81
N ILE A 312 11.04 0.04 6.04
CA ILE A 312 10.98 0.79 7.30
C ILE A 312 12.32 0.73 8.02
N SER A 313 12.75 1.83 8.64
CA SER A 313 14.02 1.83 9.36
C SER A 313 13.96 1.00 10.64
N THR A 314 15.05 0.29 10.95
CA THR A 314 15.16 -0.51 12.17
C THR A 314 15.10 0.36 13.43
N SER A 315 15.64 1.58 13.37
CA SER A 315 15.57 2.56 14.47
C SER A 315 14.13 2.92 14.82
N LEU A 316 13.26 3.13 13.81
CA LEU A 316 11.84 3.43 14.01
C LEU A 316 11.10 2.24 14.65
N LEU A 317 11.39 1.02 14.18
CA LEU A 317 10.82 -0.20 14.75
C LEU A 317 11.22 -0.39 16.23
N GLU A 318 12.51 -0.21 16.55
CA GLU A 318 13.01 -0.28 17.93
C GLU A 318 12.44 0.83 18.82
N TRP A 319 12.24 2.02 18.26
CA TRP A 319 11.62 3.13 18.98
C TRP A 319 10.18 2.79 19.40
N PHE A 320 9.36 2.29 18.49
CA PHE A 320 7.99 1.85 18.80
C PHE A 320 7.96 0.64 19.74
N LYS A 321 8.90 -0.29 19.61
CA LYS A 321 9.04 -1.43 20.51
C LYS A 321 9.26 -0.98 21.97
N LYS A 322 10.05 0.08 22.20
CA LYS A 322 10.21 0.69 23.55
C LYS A 322 8.87 1.18 24.12
N LEU A 323 7.94 1.63 23.28
CA LEU A 323 6.58 2.03 23.65
C LEU A 323 5.61 0.83 23.77
N GLY A 324 6.08 -0.40 23.59
CA GLY A 324 5.28 -1.61 23.62
C GLY A 324 4.39 -1.78 22.38
N ILE A 325 4.72 -1.11 21.27
CA ILE A 325 4.10 -1.26 19.95
C ILE A 325 5.05 -2.09 19.10
N HIS A 326 4.70 -3.36 18.89
CA HIS A 326 5.51 -4.29 18.10
C HIS A 326 5.03 -4.28 16.65
N ILE A 327 5.75 -3.59 15.79
CA ILE A 327 5.43 -3.48 14.36
C ILE A 327 6.06 -4.69 13.67
N GLN A 328 5.23 -5.46 12.96
CA GLN A 328 5.62 -6.62 12.19
C GLN A 328 5.84 -6.16 10.73
N GLU A 329 6.94 -6.57 10.11
CA GLU A 329 7.15 -6.27 8.69
C GLU A 329 6.48 -7.34 7.82
N ALA A 330 5.87 -6.92 6.70
CA ALA A 330 5.28 -7.78 5.69
C ALA A 330 5.86 -7.43 4.31
N TYR A 331 6.08 -8.44 3.48
CA TYR A 331 6.67 -8.29 2.15
C TYR A 331 5.90 -9.07 1.11
N GLY A 332 5.70 -8.45 -0.03
CA GLY A 332 5.12 -9.00 -1.22
C GLY A 332 4.89 -7.89 -2.27
N MET A 333 4.33 -8.27 -3.38
CA MET A 333 4.06 -7.40 -4.52
C MET A 333 2.66 -7.65 -5.08
N THR A 334 2.21 -6.83 -6.01
CA THR A 334 0.89 -6.99 -6.62
C THR A 334 0.77 -8.33 -7.33
N GLU A 335 1.83 -8.76 -7.98
CA GLU A 335 1.90 -9.99 -8.77
C GLU A 335 1.79 -11.29 -7.94
N ASN A 336 1.85 -11.20 -6.62
CA ASN A 336 1.63 -12.34 -5.71
C ASN A 336 0.65 -12.04 -4.56
N LEU A 337 -0.27 -11.09 -4.73
CA LEU A 337 -1.25 -10.69 -3.72
C LEU A 337 -0.62 -10.26 -2.38
N SER A 338 0.58 -9.69 -2.39
CA SER A 338 1.38 -9.43 -1.18
C SER A 338 1.62 -10.69 -0.33
N TYR A 339 1.46 -11.88 -0.91
CA TYR A 339 1.62 -13.17 -0.25
C TYR A 339 3.03 -13.72 -0.46
N SER A 340 3.94 -13.33 0.41
CA SER A 340 5.34 -13.80 0.38
C SER A 340 5.90 -14.02 1.78
N HIS A 341 6.23 -12.97 2.53
CA HIS A 341 6.84 -13.06 3.86
C HIS A 341 6.12 -12.21 4.89
N PHE A 342 6.16 -12.66 6.14
CA PHE A 342 5.57 -11.96 7.26
C PHE A 342 6.29 -12.26 8.57
N ASN A 343 6.60 -11.22 9.35
CA ASN A 343 7.07 -11.34 10.72
C ASN A 343 5.87 -11.74 11.62
N ARG A 344 5.82 -13.02 12.00
CA ARG A 344 4.67 -13.58 12.73
C ARG A 344 4.68 -13.14 14.19
N PRO A 345 3.51 -13.06 14.85
CA PRO A 345 3.44 -12.89 16.30
C PRO A 345 4.29 -13.94 17.03
N GLY A 346 5.17 -13.51 17.91
CA GLY A 346 6.08 -14.40 18.65
C GLY A 346 7.40 -14.75 17.92
N ALA A 347 7.55 -14.41 16.63
CA ALA A 347 8.75 -14.64 15.83
C ALA A 347 9.15 -13.39 15.02
N ILE A 348 9.19 -12.23 15.68
CA ILE A 348 9.52 -10.95 15.05
C ILE A 348 11.03 -10.76 15.07
N ARG A 349 11.63 -10.59 13.89
CA ARG A 349 13.04 -10.23 13.71
C ARG A 349 13.15 -8.89 13.01
N ILE A 350 13.45 -7.85 13.78
CA ILE A 350 13.56 -6.47 13.29
C ILE A 350 14.64 -6.39 12.20
N GLY A 351 14.30 -5.73 11.09
CA GLY A 351 15.15 -5.57 9.92
C GLY A 351 14.99 -6.68 8.87
N SER A 352 14.29 -7.78 9.22
CA SER A 352 13.84 -8.77 8.24
C SER A 352 12.37 -8.56 7.89
N VAL A 353 11.95 -9.01 6.73
CA VAL A 353 10.53 -9.04 6.34
C VAL A 353 9.81 -10.32 6.81
N GLY A 354 10.46 -11.10 7.70
CA GLY A 354 9.92 -12.31 8.29
C GLY A 354 10.23 -13.58 7.50
N GLN A 355 9.51 -14.64 7.83
CA GLN A 355 9.60 -15.94 7.19
C GLN A 355 8.52 -16.09 6.10
N ALA A 356 8.78 -16.99 5.15
CA ALA A 356 7.83 -17.32 4.09
C ALA A 356 6.45 -17.73 4.64
N LEU A 357 5.40 -17.26 3.99
CA LEU A 357 4.04 -17.68 4.29
C LEU A 357 3.81 -19.15 3.90
N PRO A 358 2.82 -19.84 4.46
CA PRO A 358 2.58 -21.26 4.19
C PRO A 358 2.47 -21.57 2.69
N ARG A 359 3.15 -22.62 2.23
CA ARG A 359 3.19 -23.05 0.81
C ARG A 359 3.74 -21.98 -0.15
N CYS A 360 4.50 -21.01 0.34
CA CYS A 360 5.29 -20.11 -0.48
C CYS A 360 6.75 -20.63 -0.52
N GLU A 361 7.16 -21.09 -1.67
CA GLU A 361 8.55 -21.48 -1.92
C GLU A 361 9.37 -20.23 -2.22
N VAL A 362 10.57 -20.16 -1.69
CA VAL A 362 11.48 -19.00 -1.85
C VAL A 362 12.89 -19.50 -2.14
N LYS A 363 13.54 -18.85 -3.08
CA LYS A 363 14.98 -19.06 -3.34
C LYS A 363 15.65 -17.73 -3.71
N ILE A 364 16.95 -17.66 -3.51
CA ILE A 364 17.78 -16.55 -3.96
C ILE A 364 18.52 -16.99 -5.23
N SER A 365 18.43 -16.19 -6.29
CA SER A 365 19.14 -16.46 -7.53
C SER A 365 20.66 -16.22 -7.38
N GLU A 366 21.45 -16.62 -8.39
CA GLU A 366 22.88 -16.30 -8.46
C GLU A 366 23.19 -14.80 -8.47
N GLN A 367 22.21 -13.98 -8.93
CA GLN A 367 22.29 -12.52 -8.93
C GLN A 367 21.69 -11.90 -7.67
N SER A 368 21.51 -12.67 -6.60
CA SER A 368 20.93 -12.26 -5.33
C SER A 368 19.45 -11.83 -5.41
N GLU A 369 18.76 -12.07 -6.53
CA GLU A 369 17.34 -11.76 -6.67
C GLU A 369 16.48 -12.75 -5.86
N VAL A 370 15.50 -12.21 -5.14
CA VAL A 370 14.48 -13.01 -4.44
C VAL A 370 13.49 -13.56 -5.45
N LEU A 371 13.35 -14.87 -5.49
CA LEU A 371 12.39 -15.58 -6.32
C LEU A 371 11.36 -16.27 -5.46
N VAL A 372 10.08 -16.13 -5.77
CA VAL A 372 8.96 -16.68 -4.98
C VAL A 372 8.02 -17.49 -5.85
N LYS A 373 7.43 -18.55 -5.28
CA LYS A 373 6.47 -19.39 -6.00
C LYS A 373 5.35 -19.82 -5.07
N SER A 374 4.11 -19.57 -5.47
CA SER A 374 2.90 -20.03 -4.79
C SER A 374 1.70 -19.92 -5.72
N GLU A 375 0.57 -20.51 -5.33
CA GLU A 375 -0.70 -20.36 -6.06
C GLU A 375 -1.32 -18.95 -5.91
N ALA A 376 -0.77 -18.07 -5.05
CA ALA A 376 -1.13 -16.65 -5.00
C ALA A 376 -0.50 -15.83 -6.14
N THR A 377 0.41 -16.42 -6.93
CA THR A 377 1.03 -15.76 -8.09
C THR A 377 -0.02 -15.44 -9.15
N MET A 378 0.07 -14.25 -9.73
CA MET A 378 -0.81 -13.75 -10.78
C MET A 378 -0.97 -14.72 -11.94
N LYS A 379 -2.10 -14.65 -12.64
CA LYS A 379 -2.30 -15.36 -13.91
C LYS A 379 -1.38 -14.82 -15.02
N GLY A 380 -0.99 -13.58 -14.94
CA GLY A 380 -0.13 -12.86 -15.88
C GLY A 380 -0.50 -11.38 -15.98
N TYR A 381 0.18 -10.65 -16.86
CA TYR A 381 -0.19 -9.28 -17.22
C TYR A 381 -1.24 -9.28 -18.33
N PHE A 382 -2.26 -8.44 -18.17
CA PHE A 382 -3.34 -8.30 -19.15
C PHE A 382 -2.77 -7.74 -20.47
N LYS A 383 -3.03 -8.46 -21.57
CA LYS A 383 -2.53 -8.14 -22.94
C LYS A 383 -0.99 -8.05 -23.07
N ASP A 384 -0.24 -8.63 -22.14
CA ASP A 384 1.23 -8.58 -22.18
C ASP A 384 1.85 -9.95 -21.77
N GLN A 385 1.77 -10.89 -22.72
CA GLN A 385 2.31 -12.24 -22.51
C GLN A 385 3.85 -12.24 -22.50
N GLU A 386 4.49 -11.35 -23.23
CA GLU A 386 5.96 -11.23 -23.27
C GLU A 386 6.49 -10.85 -21.89
N GLN A 387 5.95 -9.79 -21.28
CA GLN A 387 6.31 -9.38 -19.94
C GLN A 387 5.95 -10.47 -18.89
N THR A 388 4.86 -11.19 -19.09
CA THR A 388 4.49 -12.31 -18.21
C THR A 388 5.57 -13.39 -18.24
N ASN A 389 6.04 -13.76 -19.43
CA ASN A 389 7.09 -14.77 -19.60
C ASN A 389 8.45 -14.30 -19.05
N GLU A 390 8.73 -13.00 -19.11
CA GLU A 390 9.95 -12.43 -18.50
C GLU A 390 9.94 -12.50 -16.97
N MET A 391 8.76 -12.35 -16.37
CA MET A 391 8.60 -12.30 -14.91
C MET A 391 8.57 -13.69 -14.25
N ILE A 392 8.24 -14.74 -14.99
CA ILE A 392 8.11 -16.09 -14.45
C ILE A 392 9.23 -16.95 -15.05
N THR A 393 10.02 -17.58 -14.18
CA THR A 393 11.09 -18.50 -14.61
C THR A 393 10.49 -19.79 -15.18
N SER A 394 11.30 -20.57 -15.93
CA SER A 394 10.88 -21.85 -16.52
C SER A 394 10.42 -22.89 -15.50
N ASP A 395 10.88 -22.79 -14.24
CA ASP A 395 10.47 -23.65 -13.11
C ASP A 395 9.33 -23.03 -12.27
N GLY A 396 8.74 -21.92 -12.76
CA GLY A 396 7.51 -21.32 -12.22
C GLY A 396 7.70 -20.36 -11.05
N PHE A 397 8.91 -19.86 -10.82
CA PHE A 397 9.15 -18.82 -9.82
C PHE A 397 8.89 -17.42 -10.41
N LEU A 398 8.21 -16.59 -9.65
CA LEU A 398 8.06 -15.17 -9.91
C LEU A 398 9.35 -14.43 -9.53
N LYS A 399 9.90 -13.66 -10.44
CA LYS A 399 11.00 -12.74 -10.21
C LYS A 399 10.47 -11.50 -9.50
N THR A 400 10.96 -11.21 -8.30
CA THR A 400 10.44 -10.06 -7.54
C THR A 400 11.07 -8.73 -7.97
N GLY A 401 12.23 -8.78 -8.60
CA GLY A 401 13.07 -7.62 -8.89
C GLY A 401 13.72 -7.03 -7.63
N ASP A 402 13.58 -7.68 -6.48
CA ASP A 402 14.20 -7.28 -5.22
C ASP A 402 15.39 -8.17 -4.92
N GLU A 403 16.48 -7.59 -4.43
CA GLU A 403 17.62 -8.33 -3.90
C GLU A 403 17.40 -8.69 -2.44
N GLY A 404 17.93 -9.83 -2.03
CA GLY A 404 17.81 -10.26 -0.64
C GLY A 404 18.67 -11.43 -0.28
N ARG A 405 18.65 -11.74 1.01
CA ARG A 405 19.28 -12.94 1.58
C ARG A 405 18.36 -13.58 2.61
N ILE A 406 18.48 -14.89 2.75
CA ILE A 406 17.75 -15.67 3.76
C ILE A 406 18.77 -16.15 4.77
N ASP A 407 18.47 -16.02 6.07
CA ASP A 407 19.31 -16.55 7.13
C ASP A 407 19.01 -18.05 7.41
N GLU A 408 19.80 -18.66 8.30
CA GLU A 408 19.69 -20.08 8.66
C GLU A 408 18.34 -20.44 9.29
N GLU A 409 17.62 -19.46 9.86
CA GLU A 409 16.29 -19.65 10.45
C GLU A 409 15.16 -19.33 9.44
N GLY A 410 15.47 -19.01 8.19
CA GLY A 410 14.52 -18.75 7.12
C GLY A 410 13.92 -17.33 7.11
N PHE A 411 14.53 -16.36 7.80
CA PHE A 411 14.13 -14.95 7.71
C PHE A 411 14.74 -14.29 6.49
N LEU A 412 13.88 -13.61 5.70
CA LEU A 412 14.29 -12.87 4.51
C LEU A 412 14.66 -11.43 4.88
N TYR A 413 15.78 -10.98 4.37
CA TYR A 413 16.25 -9.58 4.44
C TYR A 413 16.31 -9.03 3.02
N ILE A 414 15.53 -8.00 2.75
CA ILE A 414 15.60 -7.26 1.48
C ILE A 414 16.76 -6.27 1.55
N THR A 415 17.67 -6.38 0.61
CA THR A 415 18.91 -5.59 0.55
C THR A 415 18.88 -4.53 -0.55
N GLY A 416 17.95 -4.61 -1.51
CA GLY A 416 17.85 -3.63 -2.58
C GLY A 416 16.85 -3.99 -3.65
N ARG A 417 16.91 -3.27 -4.76
CA ARG A 417 16.23 -3.57 -6.01
C ARG A 417 17.25 -3.86 -7.11
N VAL A 418 17.08 -4.94 -7.82
CA VAL A 418 17.98 -5.34 -8.92
C VAL A 418 18.13 -4.22 -9.97
N LYS A 419 17.03 -3.55 -10.32
CA LYS A 419 17.00 -2.47 -11.32
C LYS A 419 17.44 -1.10 -10.79
N ASP A 420 17.54 -0.90 -9.48
CA ASP A 420 17.93 0.38 -8.87
C ASP A 420 19.43 0.46 -8.61
N ILE A 421 20.14 -0.66 -8.73
CA ILE A 421 21.60 -0.69 -8.62
C ILE A 421 22.19 0.09 -9.79
N PHE A 422 23.05 1.01 -9.47
CA PHE A 422 23.76 1.80 -10.49
C PHE A 422 25.27 1.62 -10.37
N LYS A 423 25.97 1.89 -11.47
CA LYS A 423 27.42 1.79 -11.56
C LYS A 423 28.06 3.17 -11.52
N THR A 424 28.98 3.39 -10.61
CA THR A 424 29.78 4.62 -10.55
C THR A 424 30.79 4.68 -11.70
N SER A 425 31.33 5.86 -11.99
CA SER A 425 32.41 6.02 -12.98
C SER A 425 33.69 5.23 -12.64
N LYS A 426 33.88 4.88 -11.35
CA LYS A 426 34.97 4.02 -10.87
C LYS A 426 34.67 2.53 -11.06
N GLY A 427 33.56 2.17 -11.70
CA GLY A 427 33.18 0.78 -11.98
C GLY A 427 32.58 0.03 -10.80
N LYS A 428 32.26 0.67 -9.68
CA LYS A 428 31.66 0.06 -8.51
C LYS A 428 30.15 0.09 -8.57
N TYR A 429 29.50 -1.00 -8.17
CA TYR A 429 28.04 -1.10 -8.06
C TYR A 429 27.58 -0.58 -6.70
N ILE A 430 26.53 0.24 -6.70
CA ILE A 430 25.92 0.81 -5.52
C ILE A 430 24.46 0.34 -5.44
N ALA A 431 24.10 -0.26 -4.30
CA ALA A 431 22.71 -0.55 -3.94
C ALA A 431 22.16 0.63 -3.12
N PRO A 432 21.29 1.50 -3.67
CA PRO A 432 20.88 2.72 -2.97
C PRO A 432 19.98 2.47 -1.76
N ALA A 433 19.15 1.43 -1.78
CA ALA A 433 18.12 1.20 -0.77
C ALA A 433 18.65 1.04 0.67
N PRO A 434 19.77 0.33 0.95
CA PRO A 434 20.36 0.27 2.29
C PRO A 434 20.82 1.64 2.79
N ILE A 435 21.40 2.45 1.91
CA ILE A 435 21.87 3.81 2.22
C ILE A 435 20.67 4.71 2.50
N GLU A 436 19.65 4.68 1.65
CA GLU A 436 18.39 5.42 1.83
C GLU A 436 17.70 5.04 3.14
N LYS A 437 17.62 3.74 3.45
CA LYS A 437 17.04 3.24 4.72
C LYS A 437 17.80 3.77 5.94
N MET A 438 19.11 3.87 5.86
CA MET A 438 19.95 4.44 6.93
C MET A 438 19.69 5.93 7.08
N ILE A 439 19.71 6.71 5.97
CA ILE A 439 19.46 8.16 5.98
C ILE A 439 18.05 8.47 6.50
N MET A 440 17.05 7.70 6.12
CA MET A 440 15.67 7.84 6.62
C MET A 440 15.53 7.61 8.13
N SER A 441 16.56 7.13 8.81
CA SER A 441 16.54 6.95 10.27
C SER A 441 16.91 8.24 11.05
N TYR A 442 17.44 9.24 10.38
CA TYR A 442 17.81 10.52 10.99
C TYR A 442 16.62 11.49 11.05
N GLU A 443 16.66 12.38 12.04
CA GLU A 443 15.68 13.46 12.18
C GLU A 443 15.76 14.43 10.98
N LEU A 444 14.66 15.09 10.68
CA LEU A 444 14.51 16.05 9.57
C LEU A 444 14.65 15.45 8.16
N VAL A 445 14.74 14.14 8.00
CA VAL A 445 14.69 13.47 6.70
C VAL A 445 13.25 13.03 6.41
N SER A 446 12.59 13.68 5.44
CA SER A 446 11.23 13.32 5.03
C SER A 446 11.21 12.30 3.89
N GLN A 447 12.04 12.49 2.89
CA GLN A 447 12.21 11.58 1.75
C GLN A 447 13.68 11.61 1.34
N THR A 448 14.20 10.51 0.82
CA THR A 448 15.57 10.44 0.31
C THR A 448 15.67 9.56 -0.93
N CYS A 449 16.53 9.96 -1.85
CA CYS A 449 16.90 9.20 -3.04
C CYS A 449 18.40 9.31 -3.26
N VAL A 450 19.09 8.17 -3.22
CA VAL A 450 20.55 8.10 -3.47
C VAL A 450 20.77 7.86 -4.96
N VAL A 451 21.50 8.77 -5.61
CA VAL A 451 21.79 8.75 -7.04
C VAL A 451 23.30 8.86 -7.28
N GLY A 452 23.76 8.61 -8.48
CA GLY A 452 25.20 8.70 -8.79
C GLY A 452 25.67 7.80 -9.93
N SER A 453 24.77 7.38 -10.81
CA SER A 453 25.16 6.68 -12.04
C SER A 453 26.13 7.54 -12.84
N GLY A 454 27.32 7.01 -13.13
CA GLY A 454 28.38 7.74 -13.84
C GLY A 454 29.18 8.73 -12.99
N LEU A 455 28.76 9.06 -11.76
CA LEU A 455 29.55 9.86 -10.82
C LEU A 455 30.63 9.01 -10.12
N PRO A 456 31.74 9.61 -9.64
CA PRO A 456 32.78 8.87 -8.92
C PRO A 456 32.31 8.29 -7.56
N GLN A 457 31.33 8.91 -6.91
CA GLN A 457 30.68 8.49 -5.66
C GLN A 457 29.20 8.88 -5.68
N PRO A 458 28.32 8.19 -4.91
CA PRO A 458 26.94 8.57 -4.81
C PRO A 458 26.72 9.91 -4.10
N ILE A 459 25.57 10.55 -4.37
CA ILE A 459 25.04 11.69 -3.65
C ILE A 459 23.65 11.39 -3.13
N ALA A 460 23.24 11.99 -2.00
CA ALA A 460 21.91 11.81 -1.44
C ALA A 460 21.06 13.08 -1.68
N LEU A 461 19.92 12.90 -2.32
CA LEU A 461 18.89 13.92 -2.46
C LEU A 461 17.90 13.74 -1.33
N ILE A 462 17.66 14.79 -0.53
CA ILE A 462 16.85 14.71 0.69
C ILE A 462 15.82 15.82 0.71
N THR A 463 14.55 15.49 0.97
CA THR A 463 13.54 16.50 1.30
C THR A 463 13.42 16.63 2.81
N ILE A 464 13.34 17.88 3.29
CA ILE A 464 13.17 18.18 4.72
C ILE A 464 11.70 18.50 5.02
N PRO A 465 11.17 18.11 6.22
CA PRO A 465 9.79 18.41 6.60
C PRO A 465 9.61 19.90 6.85
N GLY A 466 8.48 20.47 6.41
CA GLY A 466 8.06 21.83 6.74
C GLY A 466 7.73 22.70 5.54
N LYS A 467 6.69 23.53 5.69
CA LYS A 467 6.35 24.60 4.76
C LYS A 467 7.06 25.88 5.23
N GLY A 468 8.03 26.36 4.46
CA GLY A 468 8.48 27.76 4.53
C GLY A 468 9.66 28.04 5.45
N THR A 469 10.01 29.24 5.51
CA THR A 469 11.08 30.11 5.93
C THR A 469 11.79 29.88 7.27
N ASP A 470 11.32 29.03 8.17
CA ASP A 470 11.96 28.79 9.48
C ASP A 470 12.93 27.59 9.44
N ILE A 471 13.84 27.59 8.48
CA ILE A 471 14.98 26.70 8.54
C ILE A 471 15.96 27.35 9.51
N GLN A 472 16.09 26.75 10.71
CA GLN A 472 17.07 27.17 11.72
C GLN A 472 18.45 27.24 11.07
N GLU A 473 19.26 28.25 11.47
CA GLU A 473 20.63 28.47 10.99
C GLU A 473 21.53 27.23 11.03
N ASN A 474 21.14 26.21 11.80
CA ASN A 474 21.89 24.98 12.04
C ASN A 474 21.48 23.76 11.15
N VAL A 475 20.59 23.90 10.15
CA VAL A 475 20.17 22.74 9.33
C VAL A 475 21.32 22.17 8.51
N ILE A 476 22.14 23.03 7.92
CA ILE A 476 23.31 22.58 7.14
C ILE A 476 24.28 21.81 8.03
N ASP A 477 24.59 22.31 9.23
CA ASP A 477 25.51 21.64 10.15
C ASP A 477 24.95 20.29 10.65
N HIS A 478 23.63 20.22 10.87
CA HIS A 478 22.95 18.97 11.18
C HIS A 478 23.12 17.93 10.06
N PHE A 479 22.93 18.32 8.80
CA PHE A 479 23.11 17.40 7.68
C PHE A 479 24.59 17.11 7.35
N LYS A 480 25.53 17.98 7.69
CA LYS A 480 26.97 17.64 7.68
C LYS A 480 27.28 16.49 8.65
N THR A 481 26.75 16.57 9.87
CA THR A 481 26.86 15.49 10.86
C THR A 481 26.25 14.18 10.35
N ILE A 482 25.06 14.25 9.73
CA ILE A 482 24.42 13.06 9.11
C ILE A 482 25.32 12.46 8.03
N LEU A 483 25.93 13.27 7.18
CA LEU A 483 26.84 12.80 6.14
C LEU A 483 28.06 12.08 6.73
N GLU A 484 28.69 12.67 7.74
CA GLU A 484 29.84 12.09 8.45
C GLU A 484 29.47 10.75 9.11
N GLU A 485 28.44 10.73 9.94
CA GLU A 485 27.99 9.50 10.64
C GLU A 485 27.53 8.40 9.68
N SER A 486 26.94 8.79 8.54
CA SER A 486 26.54 7.84 7.51
C SER A 486 27.76 7.24 6.83
N ASN A 487 28.73 8.05 6.47
CA ASN A 487 29.95 7.63 5.79
C ASN A 487 30.84 6.74 6.67
N GLU A 488 30.83 6.92 7.99
CA GLU A 488 31.52 6.00 8.92
C GLU A 488 30.98 4.56 8.87
N LYS A 489 29.70 4.40 8.53
CA LYS A 489 29.01 3.10 8.48
C LYS A 489 29.04 2.46 7.09
N LEU A 490 29.44 3.21 6.05
CA LEU A 490 29.43 2.78 4.66
C LEU A 490 30.79 2.30 4.18
N ALA A 491 30.80 1.31 3.30
CA ALA A 491 32.02 0.91 2.60
C ALA A 491 32.55 2.08 1.74
N ALA A 492 33.85 2.16 1.54
CA ALA A 492 34.51 3.29 0.88
C ALA A 492 33.91 3.68 -0.50
N HIS A 493 33.37 2.71 -1.24
CA HIS A 493 32.75 2.96 -2.53
C HIS A 493 31.27 3.39 -2.44
N GLU A 494 30.63 3.16 -1.29
CA GLU A 494 29.23 3.52 -1.00
C GLU A 494 29.13 4.87 -0.28
N GLN A 495 30.24 5.41 0.20
CA GLN A 495 30.28 6.68 0.89
C GLN A 495 29.72 7.80 0.01
N LEU A 496 28.82 8.57 0.61
CA LEU A 496 28.21 9.71 -0.04
C LEU A 496 29.21 10.86 -0.15
N ARG A 497 29.33 11.41 -1.35
CA ARG A 497 30.13 12.64 -1.54
C ARG A 497 29.41 13.86 -1.00
N LYS A 498 28.06 13.87 -1.07
CA LYS A 498 27.28 15.08 -0.82
C LYS A 498 25.84 14.78 -0.43
N ILE A 499 25.24 15.71 0.32
CA ILE A 499 23.79 15.78 0.53
C ILE A 499 23.23 17.03 -0.18
N VAL A 500 22.15 16.83 -0.96
CA VAL A 500 21.41 17.91 -1.62
C VAL A 500 20.03 18.01 -0.98
N LEU A 501 19.74 19.15 -0.34
CA LEU A 501 18.52 19.39 0.42
C LEU A 501 17.45 20.08 -0.42
N PHE A 502 16.22 19.61 -0.30
CA PHE A 502 15.03 20.24 -0.90
C PHE A 502 14.06 20.67 0.19
N ARG A 503 13.61 21.92 0.09
CA ARG A 503 12.65 22.54 1.04
C ARG A 503 11.21 22.07 0.83
N GLN A 504 10.94 21.46 -0.33
CA GLN A 504 9.61 20.95 -0.68
C GLN A 504 9.65 19.42 -0.79
N GLU A 505 8.70 18.78 -0.15
CA GLU A 505 8.50 17.33 -0.33
C GLU A 505 8.07 17.03 -1.76
N TRP A 506 8.57 15.91 -2.28
CA TRP A 506 8.15 15.37 -3.57
C TRP A 506 6.70 14.89 -3.51
N THR A 507 5.99 15.03 -4.62
CA THR A 507 4.56 14.75 -4.71
C THR A 507 4.24 13.63 -5.72
N VAL A 508 3.00 13.16 -5.68
CA VAL A 508 2.52 12.13 -6.63
C VAL A 508 2.47 12.68 -8.06
N ARG A 509 2.34 14.00 -8.23
CA ARG A 509 2.29 14.64 -9.55
C ARG A 509 3.63 14.58 -10.30
N ASP A 510 4.74 14.49 -9.57
CA ASP A 510 6.10 14.55 -10.12
C ASP A 510 6.90 13.26 -9.87
N ILE A 511 7.33 13.06 -8.64
CA ILE A 511 8.34 12.04 -8.29
C ILE A 511 7.74 10.80 -7.64
N LEU A 512 6.60 10.90 -6.95
CA LEU A 512 6.03 9.76 -6.24
C LEU A 512 5.07 8.94 -7.11
N THR A 513 4.99 7.64 -6.82
CA THR A 513 3.89 6.80 -7.28
C THR A 513 2.61 7.13 -6.51
N PRO A 514 1.42 6.71 -6.99
CA PRO A 514 0.18 6.81 -6.22
C PRO A 514 0.24 6.16 -4.83
N SER A 515 1.10 5.17 -4.64
CA SER A 515 1.39 4.53 -3.35
C SER A 515 2.51 5.21 -2.56
N LEU A 516 2.89 6.45 -2.91
CA LEU A 516 3.90 7.30 -2.27
C LEU A 516 5.34 6.75 -2.31
N LYS A 517 5.66 5.87 -3.25
CA LYS A 517 7.03 5.39 -3.51
C LYS A 517 7.77 6.34 -4.45
N ILE A 518 9.06 6.53 -4.26
CA ILE A 518 9.89 7.37 -5.15
C ILE A 518 10.09 6.64 -6.48
N LYS A 519 9.75 7.33 -7.57
CA LYS A 519 10.08 6.92 -8.94
C LYS A 519 11.49 7.40 -9.27
N ARG A 520 12.50 6.58 -9.10
CA ARG A 520 13.91 6.94 -9.33
C ARG A 520 14.14 7.53 -10.72
N ARG A 521 13.53 6.96 -11.76
CA ARG A 521 13.59 7.51 -13.13
C ARG A 521 13.05 8.94 -13.24
N SER A 522 12.01 9.28 -12.47
CA SER A 522 11.49 10.66 -12.43
C SER A 522 12.48 11.61 -11.75
N VAL A 523 13.15 11.16 -10.70
CA VAL A 523 14.24 11.91 -10.06
C VAL A 523 15.36 12.17 -11.07
N GLU A 524 15.80 11.15 -11.80
CA GLU A 524 16.83 11.26 -12.83
C GLU A 524 16.40 12.17 -13.99
N ALA A 525 15.15 12.06 -14.45
CA ALA A 525 14.62 12.90 -15.54
C ALA A 525 14.54 14.39 -15.13
N ILE A 526 14.16 14.68 -13.88
CA ILE A 526 13.99 16.06 -13.40
C ILE A 526 15.33 16.69 -13.01
N TYR A 527 16.18 15.91 -12.33
CA TYR A 527 17.39 16.46 -11.68
C TYR A 527 18.70 15.96 -12.28
N GLY A 528 18.67 14.96 -13.19
CA GLY A 528 19.87 14.29 -13.70
C GLY A 528 20.90 15.24 -14.34
N ALA A 529 20.43 16.26 -15.07
CA ALA A 529 21.30 17.27 -15.66
C ALA A 529 22.09 18.12 -14.62
N ARG A 530 21.67 18.08 -13.34
CA ARG A 530 22.29 18.82 -12.25
C ARG A 530 23.23 17.98 -11.38
N PHE A 531 23.22 16.66 -11.53
CA PHE A 531 23.99 15.75 -10.67
C PHE A 531 25.48 16.05 -10.67
N GLU A 532 26.07 16.29 -11.85
CA GLU A 532 27.48 16.57 -12.02
C GLU A 532 27.84 17.93 -11.37
N SER A 533 27.05 18.98 -11.61
CA SER A 533 27.27 20.30 -11.00
C SER A 533 27.13 20.27 -9.48
N TRP A 534 26.17 19.51 -8.95
CA TRP A 534 26.06 19.31 -7.51
C TRP A 534 27.24 18.53 -6.93
N TYR A 535 27.70 17.48 -7.64
CA TYR A 535 28.84 16.67 -7.20
C TYR A 535 30.12 17.52 -7.09
N GLU A 536 30.35 18.46 -8.03
CA GLU A 536 31.53 19.31 -8.11
C GLU A 536 31.49 20.53 -7.19
N ASP A 537 30.35 20.88 -6.64
CA ASP A 537 30.21 21.99 -5.68
C ASP A 537 31.19 21.82 -4.50
N ALA A 538 31.72 22.93 -3.96
CA ALA A 538 32.69 22.90 -2.88
C ALA A 538 32.11 22.45 -1.54
N GLU A 539 30.83 22.76 -1.29
CA GLU A 539 30.16 22.45 -0.03
C GLU A 539 29.67 21.01 0.01
N ASP A 540 29.77 20.35 1.16
CA ASP A 540 29.32 18.95 1.35
C ASP A 540 27.81 18.83 1.49
N VAL A 541 27.12 19.89 1.90
CA VAL A 541 25.67 20.00 2.01
C VAL A 541 25.19 21.26 1.31
N ILE A 542 24.33 21.12 0.30
CA ILE A 542 23.81 22.23 -0.50
C ILE A 542 22.28 22.18 -0.60
N PHE A 543 21.66 23.29 -1.00
CA PHE A 543 20.25 23.29 -1.42
C PHE A 543 20.14 23.08 -2.94
N GLY A 544 19.19 22.18 -3.33
CA GLY A 544 18.92 21.78 -4.70
C GLY A 544 17.92 22.66 -5.45
#